data_a40b4e698f35532ce579c3b391c45dc9
#
_entry.id   a40b4e698f35532ce579c3b391c45dc9
#
_cell.length_a   1.000
_cell.length_b   1.000
_cell.length_c   1.000
_cell.angle_alpha   90.00
_cell.angle_beta   90.00
_cell.angle_gamma   90.00
#
_symmetry.space_group_name_H-M   'P 1'
#
loop_
_entity.id
_entity.type
_entity.pdbx_description
1 polymer ?
#
loop_
_entity_poly.entity_id
_entity_poly.type
_entity_poly.pdbx_seq_one_letter_code
_entity_poly.pdbx_strand_id
1 'polypeptide(L)'
;QGNISLVYVGVLFVALIPAYVALTVLRSHSVEYLNGIFEMKNSHMPIFITQPYMYIANNYDNFNCMAAELKHFSFGLKGLFPLWALTGLKFIFPSLADFPLFVTKEELTTVTLFYDAFYDFGVVGMVFFGGLLGGVCYLLGRFRRKLTCPAGHVIYAQIAMYMMLSFFTTWFSNPTTWFYLIVSGIVYVYVN
;
A
#
# COMPACT_ATOMS: atom_id res chain seq x y z
N GLN A 1 -10.05 19.35 -23.55
CA GLN A 1 -9.12 18.43 -22.86
C GLN A 1 -7.71 18.95 -23.09
N GLY A 2 -7.13 19.64 -22.10
CA GLY A 2 -5.76 20.11 -22.17
C GLY A 2 -4.81 18.92 -22.09
N ASN A 3 -4.05 18.69 -23.13
CA ASN A 3 -2.95 17.74 -23.10
C ASN A 3 -1.90 18.27 -22.11
N ILE A 4 -1.80 17.64 -20.94
CA ILE A 4 -0.69 17.90 -20.03
C ILE A 4 0.57 17.49 -20.78
N SER A 5 1.42 18.46 -21.07
CA SER A 5 2.69 18.19 -21.75
C SER A 5 3.55 17.27 -20.89
N LEU A 6 4.12 16.22 -21.48
CA LEU A 6 5.10 15.33 -20.82
C LEU A 6 6.25 16.10 -20.17
N VAL A 7 6.55 17.30 -20.68
CA VAL A 7 7.54 18.22 -20.10
C VAL A 7 7.15 18.66 -18.68
N TYR A 8 5.86 19.03 -18.45
CA TYR A 8 5.43 19.42 -17.11
C TYR A 8 5.47 18.25 -16.13
N VAL A 9 5.13 17.04 -16.60
CA VAL A 9 5.24 15.82 -15.78
C VAL A 9 6.71 15.56 -15.43
N GLY A 10 7.62 15.68 -16.39
CA GLY A 10 9.06 15.53 -16.17
C GLY A 10 9.62 16.58 -15.19
N VAL A 11 9.25 17.85 -15.34
CA VAL A 11 9.66 18.93 -14.41
C VAL A 11 9.15 18.67 -13.00
N LEU A 12 7.90 18.21 -12.87
CA LEU A 12 7.32 17.86 -11.56
C LEU A 12 8.12 16.73 -10.89
N PHE A 13 8.45 15.66 -11.62
CA PHE A 13 9.26 14.56 -11.09
C PHE A 13 10.64 15.02 -10.64
N VAL A 14 11.31 15.84 -11.44
CA VAL A 14 12.64 16.39 -11.11
C VAL A 14 12.58 17.30 -9.88
N ALA A 15 11.51 18.08 -9.70
CA ALA A 15 11.30 18.91 -8.51
C ALA A 15 10.97 18.11 -7.25
N LEU A 16 10.31 16.96 -7.39
CA LEU A 16 9.95 16.10 -6.25
C LEU A 16 11.17 15.42 -5.61
N ILE A 17 12.24 15.12 -6.39
CA ILE A 17 13.44 14.48 -5.85
C ILE A 17 14.13 15.34 -4.78
N PRO A 18 14.50 16.62 -5.02
CA PRO A 18 15.11 17.44 -3.98
C PRO A 18 14.17 17.73 -2.81
N ALA A 19 12.86 17.87 -3.05
CA ALA A 19 11.89 18.03 -1.98
C ALA A 19 11.83 16.79 -1.08
N TYR A 20 11.85 15.59 -1.67
CA TYR A 20 11.89 14.34 -0.94
C TYR A 20 13.17 14.19 -0.11
N VAL A 21 14.34 14.48 -0.69
CA VAL A 21 15.63 14.46 0.02
C VAL A 21 15.62 15.45 1.18
N ALA A 22 15.16 16.69 0.94
CA ALA A 22 15.06 17.71 1.99
C ALA A 22 14.15 17.26 3.14
N LEU A 23 12.97 16.71 2.86
CA LEU A 23 12.05 16.20 3.87
C LEU A 23 12.66 15.04 4.68
N THR A 24 13.45 14.17 4.04
CA THR A 24 14.11 13.05 4.70
C THR A 24 15.19 13.54 5.65
N VAL A 25 16.01 14.51 5.21
CA VAL A 25 17.05 15.13 6.04
C VAL A 25 16.44 15.91 7.20
N LEU A 26 15.34 16.66 6.97
CA LEU A 26 14.65 17.42 8.01
C LEU A 26 14.06 16.53 9.13
N ARG A 27 13.84 15.25 8.85
CA ARG A 27 13.45 14.27 9.88
C ARG A 27 14.60 13.80 10.77
N SER A 28 15.74 14.46 10.72
CA SER A 28 16.93 14.20 11.54
C SER A 28 17.60 12.83 11.32
N HIS A 29 17.45 12.27 10.12
CA HIS A 29 18.14 11.03 9.75
C HIS A 29 19.31 11.33 8.83
N SER A 30 20.55 11.02 9.28
CA SER A 30 21.71 11.07 8.39
C SER A 30 21.63 9.96 7.33
N VAL A 31 22.29 10.18 6.19
CA VAL A 31 22.36 9.20 5.09
C VAL A 31 23.05 7.91 5.59
N GLU A 32 24.13 8.06 6.36
CA GLU A 32 24.87 6.94 6.95
C GLU A 32 24.00 6.15 7.93
N TYR A 33 23.20 6.83 8.76
CA TYR A 33 22.29 6.18 9.71
C TYR A 33 21.26 5.32 8.99
N LEU A 34 20.59 5.89 7.97
CA LEU A 34 19.58 5.15 7.20
C LEU A 34 20.19 3.99 6.41
N ASN A 35 21.33 4.21 5.77
CA ASN A 35 22.04 3.15 5.05
C ASN A 35 22.57 2.06 6.01
N GLY A 36 22.88 2.41 7.26
CA GLY A 36 23.22 1.46 8.34
C GLY A 36 22.03 0.56 8.70
N ILE A 37 20.85 1.14 8.94
CA ILE A 37 19.59 0.39 9.17
C ILE A 37 19.29 -0.53 7.99
N PHE A 38 19.49 -0.04 6.77
CA PHE A 38 19.25 -0.79 5.54
C PHE A 38 20.35 -1.83 5.24
N GLU A 39 21.44 -1.86 6.03
CA GLU A 39 22.61 -2.77 5.83
C GLU A 39 23.21 -2.63 4.42
N MET A 40 23.22 -1.42 3.89
CA MET A 40 23.76 -1.16 2.57
C MET A 40 25.28 -1.30 2.56
N LYS A 41 25.83 -1.99 1.56
CA LYS A 41 27.29 -2.11 1.39
C LYS A 41 28.00 -0.77 1.31
N ASN A 42 27.32 0.25 0.75
CA ASN A 42 27.85 1.61 0.64
C ASN A 42 27.02 2.53 1.56
N SER A 43 27.63 2.94 2.68
CA SER A 43 27.01 3.83 3.67
C SER A 43 26.70 5.24 3.13
N HIS A 44 27.38 5.65 2.05
CA HIS A 44 27.20 6.96 1.43
C HIS A 44 26.27 6.94 0.21
N MET A 45 25.58 5.83 -0.05
CA MET A 45 24.66 5.76 -1.19
C MET A 45 23.52 6.79 -1.04
N PRO A 46 23.15 7.51 -2.10
CA PRO A 46 22.12 8.54 -2.04
C PRO A 46 20.78 7.99 -1.59
N ILE A 47 20.14 8.65 -0.62
CA ILE A 47 18.91 8.18 0.03
C ILE A 47 17.73 8.02 -0.94
N PHE A 48 17.68 8.82 -2.00
CA PHE A 48 16.64 8.72 -3.05
C PHE A 48 16.75 7.44 -3.89
N ILE A 49 17.86 6.71 -3.78
CA ILE A 49 18.07 5.39 -4.39
C ILE A 49 17.82 4.30 -3.35
N THR A 50 18.46 4.42 -2.18
CA THR A 50 18.40 3.35 -1.17
C THR A 50 17.02 3.18 -0.57
N GLN A 51 16.32 4.27 -0.29
CA GLN A 51 15.01 4.18 0.35
C GLN A 51 13.95 3.52 -0.55
N PRO A 52 13.75 3.91 -1.82
CA PRO A 52 12.86 3.18 -2.71
C PRO A 52 13.26 1.72 -2.92
N TYR A 53 14.57 1.45 -3.04
CA TYR A 53 15.08 0.09 -3.15
C TYR A 53 14.68 -0.75 -1.93
N MET A 54 14.88 -0.24 -0.73
CA MET A 54 14.55 -0.95 0.51
C MET A 54 13.04 -1.12 0.69
N TYR A 55 12.23 -0.14 0.31
CA TYR A 55 10.77 -0.30 0.32
C TYR A 55 10.28 -1.42 -0.61
N ILE A 56 11.04 -1.76 -1.65
CA ILE A 56 10.71 -2.90 -2.51
C ILE A 56 11.32 -4.17 -1.93
N ALA A 57 12.64 -4.21 -1.71
CA ALA A 57 13.37 -5.41 -1.31
C ALA A 57 12.88 -5.95 0.05
N ASN A 58 12.83 -5.09 1.06
CA ASN A 58 12.44 -5.49 2.41
C ASN A 58 10.99 -5.99 2.50
N ASN A 59 10.10 -5.51 1.64
CA ASN A 59 8.73 -6.02 1.61
C ASN A 59 8.65 -7.47 1.16
N TYR A 60 9.50 -7.89 0.23
CA TYR A 60 9.61 -9.29 -0.17
C TYR A 60 10.28 -10.12 0.93
N ASP A 61 11.28 -9.56 1.62
CA ASP A 61 11.92 -10.23 2.76
C ASP A 61 10.93 -10.43 3.91
N ASN A 62 10.13 -9.41 4.24
CA ASN A 62 9.06 -9.52 5.25
C ASN A 62 8.00 -10.56 4.84
N PHE A 63 7.64 -10.60 3.54
CA PHE A 63 6.72 -11.62 3.05
C PHE A 63 7.32 -13.03 3.18
N ASN A 64 8.60 -13.20 2.85
CA ASN A 64 9.30 -14.46 2.98
C ASN A 64 9.43 -14.89 4.45
N CYS A 65 9.75 -13.97 5.35
CA CYS A 65 9.77 -14.19 6.80
C CYS A 65 8.41 -14.72 7.28
N MET A 66 7.31 -14.05 6.91
CA MET A 66 5.96 -14.51 7.24
C MET A 66 5.67 -15.90 6.66
N ALA A 67 6.03 -16.15 5.40
CA ALA A 67 5.77 -17.43 4.75
C ALA A 67 6.52 -18.59 5.43
N ALA A 68 7.70 -18.31 6.02
CA ALA A 68 8.50 -19.28 6.76
C ALA A 68 8.03 -19.50 8.21
N GLU A 69 7.55 -18.43 8.87
CA GLU A 69 7.28 -18.45 10.31
C GLU A 69 5.80 -18.61 10.68
N LEU A 70 4.88 -18.36 9.74
CA LEU A 70 3.45 -18.44 10.00
C LEU A 70 3.04 -19.88 10.28
N LYS A 71 2.57 -20.13 11.50
CA LYS A 71 2.14 -21.46 11.96
C LYS A 71 0.66 -21.72 11.74
N HIS A 72 -0.15 -20.68 11.79
CA HIS A 72 -1.61 -20.77 11.71
C HIS A 72 -2.18 -19.65 10.85
N PHE A 73 -3.10 -19.97 9.98
CA PHE A 73 -3.84 -19.01 9.19
C PHE A 73 -4.92 -18.32 10.03
N SER A 74 -5.23 -17.06 9.71
CA SER A 74 -6.27 -16.29 10.43
C SER A 74 -7.67 -16.40 9.81
N PHE A 75 -7.83 -17.15 8.72
CA PHE A 75 -9.10 -17.44 8.08
C PHE A 75 -9.98 -16.21 7.77
N GLY A 76 -9.35 -15.16 7.28
CA GLY A 76 -10.01 -13.91 6.87
C GLY A 76 -10.04 -12.82 7.95
N LEU A 77 -9.66 -13.12 9.19
CA LEU A 77 -9.73 -12.13 10.27
C LEU A 77 -8.78 -10.95 10.05
N LYS A 78 -7.59 -11.21 9.51
CA LYS A 78 -6.60 -10.15 9.24
C LYS A 78 -7.00 -9.30 8.04
N GLY A 79 -7.41 -9.89 6.94
CA GLY A 79 -7.87 -9.17 5.74
C GLY A 79 -9.15 -8.36 6.00
N LEU A 80 -10.01 -8.83 6.92
CA LEU A 80 -11.22 -8.11 7.34
C LEU A 80 -10.97 -7.08 8.46
N PHE A 81 -9.72 -6.83 8.85
CA PHE A 81 -9.40 -5.83 9.88
C PHE A 81 -10.06 -4.46 9.67
N PRO A 82 -10.21 -3.92 8.44
CA PRO A 82 -10.96 -2.69 8.22
C PRO A 82 -12.38 -2.72 8.75
N LEU A 83 -13.07 -3.85 8.63
CA LEU A 83 -14.43 -4.02 9.15
C LEU A 83 -14.45 -3.93 10.69
N TRP A 84 -13.53 -4.65 11.34
CA TRP A 84 -13.42 -4.62 12.81
C TRP A 84 -13.03 -3.24 13.34
N ALA A 85 -12.18 -2.54 12.60
CA ALA A 85 -11.73 -1.21 12.98
C ALA A 85 -12.82 -0.14 12.78
N LEU A 86 -13.51 -0.13 11.63
CA LEU A 86 -14.53 0.87 11.30
C LEU A 86 -15.83 0.69 12.10
N THR A 87 -16.18 -0.56 12.47
CA THR A 87 -17.34 -0.85 13.32
C THR A 87 -17.05 -0.72 14.80
N GLY A 88 -15.79 -0.54 15.19
CA GLY A 88 -15.38 -0.49 16.60
C GLY A 88 -15.30 -1.86 17.30
N LEU A 89 -15.56 -2.96 16.59
CA LEU A 89 -15.52 -4.32 17.15
C LEU A 89 -14.17 -4.69 17.75
N LYS A 90 -13.07 -4.14 17.21
CA LYS A 90 -11.73 -4.33 17.75
C LYS A 90 -11.56 -3.86 19.21
N PHE A 91 -12.39 -2.92 19.68
CA PHE A 91 -12.35 -2.46 21.07
C PHE A 91 -13.13 -3.38 22.02
N ILE A 92 -14.11 -4.12 21.49
CA ILE A 92 -14.89 -5.10 22.25
C ILE A 92 -14.13 -6.44 22.28
N PHE A 93 -13.54 -6.82 21.16
CA PHE A 93 -12.78 -8.05 20.97
C PHE A 93 -11.35 -7.74 20.51
N PRO A 94 -10.41 -7.45 21.43
CA PRO A 94 -9.02 -7.09 21.09
C PRO A 94 -8.31 -8.13 20.21
N SER A 95 -8.66 -9.41 20.33
CA SER A 95 -8.11 -10.50 19.50
C SER A 95 -8.34 -10.31 18.00
N LEU A 96 -9.30 -9.49 17.60
CA LEU A 96 -9.54 -9.13 16.19
C LEU A 96 -8.52 -8.12 15.64
N ALA A 97 -7.66 -7.59 16.49
CA ALA A 97 -6.61 -6.64 16.12
C ALA A 97 -5.19 -7.14 16.47
N ASP A 98 -5.10 -8.26 17.18
CA ASP A 98 -3.84 -8.82 17.66
C ASP A 98 -3.30 -9.86 16.67
N PHE A 99 -2.68 -9.35 15.61
CA PHE A 99 -1.99 -10.18 14.61
C PHE A 99 -0.50 -9.91 14.65
N PRO A 100 0.35 -10.90 15.01
CA PRO A 100 1.79 -10.74 14.96
C PRO A 100 2.24 -10.32 13.55
N LEU A 101 3.17 -9.38 13.52
CA LEU A 101 3.77 -8.90 12.29
C LEU A 101 5.13 -9.58 12.12
N PHE A 102 5.27 -10.32 11.03
CA PHE A 102 6.53 -10.98 10.66
C PHE A 102 7.34 -10.02 9.81
N VAL A 103 8.41 -9.50 10.38
CA VAL A 103 9.31 -8.54 9.73
C VAL A 103 10.75 -8.93 9.99
N THR A 104 11.60 -8.69 9.03
CA THR A 104 13.04 -8.92 9.14
C THR A 104 13.76 -7.82 9.91
N LYS A 105 13.19 -6.60 9.88
CA LYS A 105 13.71 -5.41 10.57
C LYS A 105 12.58 -4.65 11.23
N GLU A 106 12.72 -4.31 12.50
CA GLU A 106 11.69 -3.62 13.28
C GLU A 106 11.35 -2.22 12.74
N GLU A 107 12.32 -1.56 12.11
CA GLU A 107 12.15 -0.23 11.52
C GLU A 107 11.41 -0.27 10.16
N LEU A 108 11.35 -1.42 9.51
CA LEU A 108 10.80 -1.60 8.18
C LEU A 108 9.59 -2.55 8.18
N THR A 109 8.48 -2.04 8.69
CA THR A 109 7.24 -2.80 8.89
C THR A 109 6.33 -2.84 7.66
N THR A 110 6.74 -2.26 6.54
CA THR A 110 5.95 -2.28 5.30
C THR A 110 5.96 -3.68 4.68
N VAL A 111 4.87 -4.04 4.01
CA VAL A 111 4.66 -5.37 3.44
C VAL A 111 3.93 -5.26 2.10
N THR A 112 3.95 -6.33 1.31
CA THR A 112 3.29 -6.37 -0.01
C THR A 112 1.77 -6.45 0.11
N LEU A 113 1.07 -6.12 -0.97
CA LEU A 113 -0.40 -6.22 -1.06
C LEU A 113 -0.95 -7.62 -0.75
N PHE A 114 -0.18 -8.67 -1.05
CA PHE A 114 -0.59 -10.06 -0.86
C PHE A 114 -0.31 -10.60 0.54
N TYR A 115 0.35 -9.84 1.39
CA TYR A 115 0.76 -10.28 2.73
C TYR A 115 -0.44 -10.76 3.54
N ASP A 116 -1.51 -9.98 3.65
CA ASP A 116 -2.67 -10.35 4.46
C ASP A 116 -3.48 -11.48 3.84
N ALA A 117 -3.56 -11.55 2.51
CA ALA A 117 -4.22 -12.66 1.82
C ALA A 117 -3.49 -14.01 2.06
N PHE A 118 -2.16 -13.98 2.10
CA PHE A 118 -1.37 -15.16 2.49
C PHE A 118 -1.54 -15.47 3.98
N TYR A 119 -1.53 -14.47 4.83
CA TYR A 119 -1.73 -14.63 6.27
C TYR A 119 -3.05 -15.31 6.59
N ASP A 120 -4.12 -14.97 5.83
CA ASP A 120 -5.46 -15.54 6.05
C ASP A 120 -5.59 -16.97 5.50
N PHE A 121 -5.14 -17.24 4.27
CA PHE A 121 -5.44 -18.49 3.56
C PHE A 121 -4.26 -19.07 2.77
N GLY A 122 -3.03 -18.62 3.04
CA GLY A 122 -1.84 -19.06 2.32
C GLY A 122 -1.90 -18.76 0.83
N VAL A 123 -1.32 -19.64 0.02
CA VAL A 123 -1.27 -19.50 -1.44
C VAL A 123 -2.66 -19.40 -2.07
N VAL A 124 -3.64 -20.16 -1.54
CA VAL A 124 -5.02 -20.11 -2.04
C VAL A 124 -5.63 -18.72 -1.87
N GLY A 125 -5.36 -18.07 -0.71
CA GLY A 125 -5.78 -16.70 -0.46
C GLY A 125 -5.21 -15.71 -1.46
N MET A 126 -3.91 -15.83 -1.78
CA MET A 126 -3.27 -14.96 -2.78
C MET A 126 -3.88 -15.12 -4.17
N VAL A 127 -4.13 -16.35 -4.61
CA VAL A 127 -4.71 -16.62 -5.94
C VAL A 127 -6.12 -16.03 -6.01
N PHE A 128 -6.95 -16.29 -5.00
CA PHE A 128 -8.30 -15.75 -4.93
C PHE A 128 -8.32 -14.23 -4.89
N PHE A 129 -7.53 -13.64 -4.02
CA PHE A 129 -7.41 -12.18 -3.87
C PHE A 129 -6.89 -11.51 -5.16
N GLY A 130 -5.86 -12.08 -5.79
CA GLY A 130 -5.34 -11.61 -7.07
C GLY A 130 -6.37 -11.69 -8.19
N GLY A 131 -7.14 -12.77 -8.25
CA GLY A 131 -8.26 -12.93 -9.19
C GLY A 131 -9.35 -11.88 -8.98
N LEU A 132 -9.73 -11.62 -7.72
CA LEU A 132 -10.69 -10.59 -7.35
C LEU A 132 -10.21 -9.20 -7.75
N LEU A 133 -8.96 -8.86 -7.42
CA LEU A 133 -8.37 -7.57 -7.80
C LEU A 133 -8.26 -7.40 -9.32
N GLY A 134 -7.86 -8.46 -10.04
CA GLY A 134 -7.84 -8.46 -11.50
C GLY A 134 -9.22 -8.22 -12.09
N GLY A 135 -10.25 -8.84 -11.53
CA GLY A 135 -11.66 -8.61 -11.88
C GLY A 135 -12.09 -7.16 -11.64
N VAL A 136 -11.76 -6.59 -10.48
CA VAL A 136 -12.04 -5.18 -10.15
C VAL A 136 -11.32 -4.26 -11.14
N CYS A 137 -10.06 -4.47 -11.43
CA CYS A 137 -9.30 -3.67 -12.40
C CYS A 137 -9.90 -3.76 -13.81
N TYR A 138 -10.32 -4.96 -14.24
CA TYR A 138 -10.98 -5.14 -15.52
C TYR A 138 -12.30 -4.34 -15.60
N LEU A 139 -13.14 -4.45 -14.58
CA LEU A 139 -14.41 -3.72 -14.51
C LEU A 139 -14.18 -2.20 -14.51
N LEU A 140 -13.24 -1.71 -13.72
CA LEU A 140 -12.88 -0.29 -13.67
C LEU A 140 -12.38 0.22 -15.04
N GLY A 141 -11.53 -0.56 -15.72
CA GLY A 141 -11.07 -0.24 -17.06
C GLY A 141 -12.21 -0.14 -18.07
N ARG A 142 -13.22 -1.02 -17.94
CA ARG A 142 -14.42 -0.99 -18.78
C ARG A 142 -15.34 0.21 -18.46
N PHE A 143 -15.53 0.52 -17.17
CA PHE A 143 -16.38 1.63 -16.72
C PHE A 143 -15.73 2.98 -16.93
N ARG A 144 -14.41 3.10 -16.92
CA ARG A 144 -13.67 4.35 -17.11
C ARG A 144 -14.19 5.18 -18.30
N ARG A 145 -14.49 4.51 -19.41
CA ARG A 145 -14.97 5.19 -20.64
C ARG A 145 -16.39 5.77 -20.53
N LYS A 146 -17.13 5.36 -19.50
CA LYS A 146 -18.51 5.77 -19.23
C LYS A 146 -18.60 6.78 -18.08
N LEU A 147 -17.46 7.05 -17.40
CA LEU A 147 -17.44 8.01 -16.31
C LEU A 147 -17.52 9.44 -16.85
N THR A 148 -18.60 10.12 -16.57
CA THR A 148 -18.84 11.53 -16.91
C THR A 148 -18.66 12.43 -15.69
N CYS A 149 -18.87 11.88 -14.49
CA CYS A 149 -18.79 12.62 -13.23
C CYS A 149 -17.35 12.68 -12.69
N PRO A 150 -16.84 13.84 -12.24
CA PRO A 150 -15.52 13.97 -11.59
C PRO A 150 -15.32 13.03 -10.40
N ALA A 151 -16.35 12.80 -9.58
CA ALA A 151 -16.28 11.91 -8.42
C ALA A 151 -15.96 10.45 -8.83
N GLY A 152 -16.50 9.98 -9.96
CA GLY A 152 -16.17 8.67 -10.51
C GLY A 152 -14.70 8.56 -10.93
N HIS A 153 -14.12 9.63 -11.46
CA HIS A 153 -12.69 9.67 -11.79
C HIS A 153 -11.81 9.63 -10.53
N VAL A 154 -12.25 10.23 -9.41
CA VAL A 154 -11.54 10.15 -8.11
C VAL A 154 -11.49 8.71 -7.62
N ILE A 155 -12.60 7.99 -7.63
CA ILE A 155 -12.64 6.56 -7.23
C ILE A 155 -11.71 5.74 -8.11
N TYR A 156 -11.76 5.95 -9.43
CA TYR A 156 -10.87 5.28 -10.36
C TYR A 156 -9.40 5.56 -10.04
N ALA A 157 -9.04 6.82 -9.81
CA ALA A 157 -7.68 7.22 -9.49
C ALA A 157 -7.19 6.64 -8.16
N GLN A 158 -8.04 6.58 -7.13
CA GLN A 158 -7.71 5.94 -5.85
C GLN A 158 -7.36 4.47 -6.04
N ILE A 159 -8.21 3.70 -6.72
CA ILE A 159 -7.95 2.27 -6.91
C ILE A 159 -6.73 2.06 -7.82
N ALA A 160 -6.56 2.87 -8.87
CA ALA A 160 -5.37 2.80 -9.72
C ALA A 160 -4.08 3.08 -8.93
N MET A 161 -4.10 4.04 -8.01
CA MET A 161 -2.99 4.33 -7.11
C MET A 161 -2.67 3.15 -6.19
N TYR A 162 -3.70 2.53 -5.59
CA TYR A 162 -3.50 1.37 -4.72
C TYR A 162 -2.88 0.19 -5.48
N MET A 163 -3.28 -0.02 -6.74
CA MET A 163 -2.66 -1.05 -7.56
C MET A 163 -1.22 -0.70 -7.95
N MET A 164 -0.95 0.54 -8.33
CA MET A 164 0.39 0.98 -8.69
C MET A 164 1.37 0.84 -7.51
N LEU A 165 0.92 1.11 -6.29
CA LEU A 165 1.73 1.07 -5.08
C LEU A 165 1.55 -0.25 -4.29
N SER A 166 1.12 -1.32 -4.95
CA SER A 166 0.86 -2.62 -4.35
C SER A 166 2.10 -3.34 -3.81
N PHE A 167 3.27 -2.90 -4.23
CA PHE A 167 4.54 -3.52 -3.84
C PHE A 167 4.98 -3.16 -2.42
N PHE A 168 4.40 -2.13 -1.78
CA PHE A 168 4.89 -1.67 -0.49
C PHE A 168 3.83 -1.52 0.62
N THR A 169 2.56 -1.89 0.38
CA THR A 169 1.56 -1.87 1.47
C THR A 169 0.30 -2.68 1.16
N THR A 170 -0.34 -3.13 2.24
CA THR A 170 -1.62 -3.86 2.23
C THR A 170 -2.78 -2.86 2.24
N TRP A 171 -3.00 -2.16 1.11
CA TRP A 171 -4.03 -1.11 1.02
C TRP A 171 -5.41 -1.57 1.49
N PHE A 172 -5.85 -2.75 1.09
CA PHE A 172 -7.21 -3.23 1.35
C PHE A 172 -7.44 -3.77 2.75
N SER A 173 -6.37 -3.98 3.52
CA SER A 173 -6.45 -4.28 4.96
C SER A 173 -6.28 -3.03 5.84
N ASN A 174 -6.18 -1.85 5.22
CA ASN A 174 -6.09 -0.58 5.93
C ASN A 174 -7.47 0.08 6.04
N PRO A 175 -7.98 0.35 7.25
CA PRO A 175 -9.28 1.00 7.46
C PRO A 175 -9.41 2.36 6.77
N THR A 176 -8.32 3.13 6.69
CA THR A 176 -8.30 4.45 6.05
C THR A 176 -8.61 4.35 4.56
N THR A 177 -8.14 3.31 3.89
CA THR A 177 -8.45 3.06 2.46
C THR A 177 -9.96 2.92 2.25
N TRP A 178 -10.60 2.10 3.08
CA TRP A 178 -12.05 1.88 2.99
C TRP A 178 -12.84 3.13 3.36
N PHE A 179 -12.40 3.87 4.39
CA PHE A 179 -13.01 5.14 4.73
C PHE A 179 -13.02 6.11 3.53
N TYR A 180 -11.90 6.29 2.86
CA TYR A 180 -11.83 7.16 1.68
C TYR A 180 -12.66 6.64 0.50
N LEU A 181 -12.66 5.33 0.26
CA LEU A 181 -13.49 4.74 -0.80
C LEU A 181 -14.99 4.92 -0.52
N ILE A 182 -15.43 4.74 0.74
CA ILE A 182 -16.83 4.94 1.15
C ILE A 182 -17.21 6.40 0.97
N VAL A 183 -16.41 7.34 1.47
CA VAL A 183 -16.69 8.79 1.32
C VAL A 183 -16.77 9.19 -0.15
N SER A 184 -15.82 8.73 -0.97
CA SER A 184 -15.83 8.99 -2.41
C SER A 184 -17.05 8.37 -3.09
N GLY A 185 -17.47 7.18 -2.65
CA GLY A 185 -18.69 6.53 -3.14
C GLY A 185 -19.96 7.30 -2.79
N ILE A 186 -20.07 7.80 -1.55
CA ILE A 186 -21.20 8.66 -1.13
C ILE A 186 -21.26 9.93 -1.98
N VAL A 187 -20.11 10.61 -2.16
CA VAL A 187 -20.05 11.81 -3.01
C VAL A 187 -20.45 11.48 -4.45
N TYR A 188 -20.01 10.35 -4.99
CA TYR A 188 -20.37 9.91 -6.33
C TYR A 188 -21.89 9.73 -6.48
N VAL A 189 -22.54 9.07 -5.53
CA VAL A 189 -23.99 8.85 -5.53
C VAL A 189 -24.76 10.16 -5.38
N TYR A 190 -24.23 11.11 -4.59
CA TYR A 190 -24.90 12.40 -4.36
C TYR A 190 -24.81 13.33 -5.58
N VAL A 191 -23.70 13.27 -6.33
CA VAL A 191 -23.44 14.21 -7.47
C VAL A 191 -23.93 13.64 -8.80
N ASN A 192 -24.19 12.33 -8.91
CA ASN A 192 -24.61 11.66 -10.14
C ASN A 192 -26.11 11.39 -10.17
#